data_0ec2c4d3a3a2c10af944cce23dd6db62
#
_entry.id   0ec2c4d3a3a2c10af944cce23dd6db62
#
_cell.length_a   1.000
_cell.length_b   1.000
_cell.length_c   1.000
_cell.angle_alpha   90.00
_cell.angle_beta   90.00
_cell.angle_gamma   90.00
#
_symmetry.space_group_name_H-M   'P 1'
#
loop_
_entity.id
_entity.type
_entity.pdbx_description
1 polymer ?
#
loop_
_entity_poly.entity_id
_entity_poly.type
_entity_poly.pdbx_seq_one_letter_code
_entity_poly.pdbx_strand_id
1 'polypeptide(L)'
;QQGHPIAQFNLGVKYDFGQGVDKDPVQAVYWYRLAAAQGHGGAQYNLGGMYFEGVGVQRNLVRAMMWFTLSAETGVGGAAKNRAVLSRALSAEQQAQARAMALACRQRAFKDCEP
;
A
#
# COMPACT_ATOMS: atom_id res chain seq x y z
N GLN A 1 15.50 15.22 -0.87
CA GLN A 1 16.09 14.41 0.17
C GLN A 1 15.26 13.18 0.47
N GLN A 2 15.94 12.12 0.55
CA GLN A 2 15.27 10.90 0.83
C GLN A 2 14.98 10.82 2.29
N GLY A 3 13.81 10.77 2.69
CA GLY A 3 13.45 10.51 4.05
C GLY A 3 13.73 9.07 4.41
N HIS A 4 13.79 8.79 5.69
CA HIS A 4 13.82 7.42 6.14
C HIS A 4 12.44 6.82 5.99
N PRO A 5 12.31 5.63 5.42
CA PRO A 5 11.00 5.02 5.26
C PRO A 5 10.26 4.83 6.59
N ILE A 6 10.98 4.53 7.67
CA ILE A 6 10.34 4.38 8.98
C ILE A 6 9.75 5.70 9.45
N ALA A 7 10.50 6.81 9.29
CA ALA A 7 10.00 8.13 9.68
C ALA A 7 8.80 8.54 8.84
N GLN A 8 8.85 8.27 7.54
CA GLN A 8 7.74 8.58 6.64
C GLN A 8 6.51 7.74 7.00
N PHE A 9 6.72 6.46 7.28
CA PHE A 9 5.63 5.61 7.72
C PHE A 9 5.00 6.14 9.00
N ASN A 10 5.82 6.56 9.96
CA ASN A 10 5.31 7.10 11.23
C ASN A 10 4.51 8.36 11.02
N LEU A 11 4.92 9.24 10.09
CA LEU A 11 4.14 10.42 9.75
C LEU A 11 2.79 10.03 9.15
N GLY A 12 2.80 9.02 8.29
CA GLY A 12 1.54 8.50 7.73
C GLY A 12 0.60 8.03 8.82
N VAL A 13 1.13 7.30 9.81
CA VAL A 13 0.32 6.82 10.93
C VAL A 13 -0.25 7.98 11.73
N LYS A 14 0.53 9.03 11.97
CA LYS A 14 0.05 10.19 12.72
C LYS A 14 -1.14 10.84 12.02
N TYR A 15 -1.07 11.04 10.71
CA TYR A 15 -2.18 11.62 9.97
C TYR A 15 -3.35 10.66 9.85
N ASP A 16 -3.07 9.37 9.75
CA ASP A 16 -4.11 8.37 9.61
C ASP A 16 -4.99 8.28 10.86
N PHE A 17 -4.37 8.42 12.03
CA PHE A 17 -5.06 8.27 13.32
C PHE A 17 -5.20 9.58 14.08
N GLY A 18 -4.70 10.69 13.55
CA GLY A 18 -4.83 11.98 14.21
C GLY A 18 -4.01 12.09 15.49
N GLN A 19 -2.79 11.55 15.48
CA GLN A 19 -1.92 11.54 16.67
C GLN A 19 -1.01 12.75 16.65
N GLY A 20 -1.37 13.76 17.42
CA GLY A 20 -0.58 15.00 17.50
C GLY A 20 -0.79 15.94 16.32
N VAL A 21 -1.60 15.57 15.35
CA VAL A 21 -1.99 16.38 14.20
C VAL A 21 -3.44 16.08 13.91
N ASP A 22 -4.09 16.94 13.14
CA ASP A 22 -5.46 16.67 12.70
C ASP A 22 -5.45 15.47 11.77
N LYS A 23 -6.39 14.57 11.96
CA LYS A 23 -6.55 13.41 11.11
C LYS A 23 -6.74 13.84 9.66
N ASP A 24 -5.93 13.29 8.77
CA ASP A 24 -5.96 13.68 7.36
C ASP A 24 -5.54 12.47 6.51
N PRO A 25 -6.53 11.69 6.02
CA PRO A 25 -6.21 10.49 5.25
C PRO A 25 -5.44 10.77 3.96
N VAL A 26 -5.64 11.93 3.34
CA VAL A 26 -4.92 12.28 2.11
C VAL A 26 -3.43 12.44 2.41
N GLN A 27 -3.10 13.11 3.53
CA GLN A 27 -1.71 13.22 3.96
C GLN A 27 -1.14 11.86 4.34
N ALA A 28 -1.95 11.02 4.99
CA ALA A 28 -1.50 9.68 5.35
C ALA A 28 -1.09 8.89 4.10
N VAL A 29 -1.90 8.94 3.07
CA VAL A 29 -1.60 8.26 1.80
C VAL A 29 -0.30 8.79 1.21
N TYR A 30 -0.10 10.10 1.24
CA TYR A 30 1.13 10.70 0.72
C TYR A 30 2.37 10.11 1.39
N TRP A 31 2.37 10.09 2.73
CA TRP A 31 3.52 9.59 3.47
C TRP A 31 3.70 8.08 3.32
N TYR A 32 2.59 7.33 3.30
CA TYR A 32 2.66 5.89 3.06
C TYR A 32 3.25 5.58 1.68
N ARG A 33 2.88 6.37 0.66
CA ARG A 33 3.46 6.16 -0.68
C ARG A 33 4.96 6.35 -0.68
N LEU A 34 5.46 7.37 0.01
CA LEU A 34 6.89 7.62 0.06
C LEU A 34 7.62 6.44 0.71
N ALA A 35 7.11 5.94 1.82
CA ALA A 35 7.73 4.81 2.50
C ALA A 35 7.57 3.52 1.70
N ALA A 36 6.40 3.31 1.10
CA ALA A 36 6.12 2.13 0.29
C ALA A 36 7.04 2.05 -0.92
N ALA A 37 7.36 3.21 -1.51
CA ALA A 37 8.26 3.28 -2.66
C ALA A 37 9.71 2.94 -2.29
N GLN A 38 10.00 2.84 -1.01
CA GLN A 38 11.31 2.43 -0.52
C GLN A 38 11.29 1.00 0.01
N GLY A 39 10.22 0.27 -0.26
CA GLY A 39 10.13 -1.13 0.10
C GLY A 39 9.66 -1.39 1.53
N HIS A 40 9.14 -0.36 2.23
CA HIS A 40 8.68 -0.55 3.60
C HIS A 40 7.37 -1.34 3.62
N GLY A 41 7.43 -2.57 4.12
CA GLY A 41 6.30 -3.48 4.07
C GLY A 41 5.08 -3.00 4.84
N GLY A 42 5.27 -2.39 6.00
CA GLY A 42 4.16 -1.84 6.79
C GLY A 42 3.44 -0.72 6.06
N ALA A 43 4.20 0.15 5.37
CA ALA A 43 3.60 1.22 4.59
C ALA A 43 2.84 0.67 3.39
N GLN A 44 3.39 -0.35 2.74
CA GLN A 44 2.70 -1.02 1.63
C GLN A 44 1.39 -1.63 2.11
N TYR A 45 1.41 -2.25 3.28
CA TYR A 45 0.21 -2.83 3.87
C TYR A 45 -0.85 -1.77 4.13
N ASN A 46 -0.45 -0.66 4.76
CA ASN A 46 -1.40 0.40 5.10
C ASN A 46 -1.93 1.09 3.84
N LEU A 47 -1.07 1.30 2.85
CA LEU A 47 -1.49 1.87 1.57
C LEU A 47 -2.50 0.94 0.87
N GLY A 48 -2.24 -0.36 0.89
CA GLY A 48 -3.19 -1.34 0.36
C GLY A 48 -4.54 -1.25 1.05
N GLY A 49 -4.54 -1.07 2.37
CA GLY A 49 -5.78 -0.89 3.13
C GLY A 49 -6.53 0.38 2.74
N MET A 50 -5.81 1.48 2.49
CA MET A 50 -6.43 2.72 2.05
C MET A 50 -7.15 2.53 0.71
N TYR A 51 -6.52 1.85 -0.24
CA TYR A 51 -7.16 1.52 -1.51
C TYR A 51 -8.32 0.57 -1.35
N PHE A 52 -8.19 -0.39 -0.44
CA PHE A 52 -9.25 -1.37 -0.20
C PHE A 52 -10.52 -0.69 0.30
N GLU A 53 -10.38 0.28 1.18
CA GLU A 53 -11.51 0.96 1.80
C GLU A 53 -11.90 2.27 1.11
N GLY A 54 -11.02 2.79 0.24
CA GLY A 54 -11.28 4.08 -0.39
C GLY A 54 -11.15 5.24 0.56
N VAL A 55 -10.16 5.20 1.45
CA VAL A 55 -9.91 6.24 2.44
C VAL A 55 -8.68 7.03 2.01
N GLY A 56 -8.84 8.33 1.76
CA GLY A 56 -7.75 9.18 1.30
C GLY A 56 -7.39 9.01 -0.17
N VAL A 57 -7.91 7.99 -0.81
CA VAL A 57 -7.77 7.70 -2.24
C VAL A 57 -9.06 7.08 -2.73
N GLN A 58 -9.24 7.08 -4.03
CA GLN A 58 -10.36 6.37 -4.63
C GLN A 58 -10.16 4.86 -4.45
N ARG A 59 -11.21 4.18 -4.04
CA ARG A 59 -11.16 2.72 -3.85
C ARG A 59 -10.71 2.05 -5.13
N ASN A 60 -9.76 1.12 -4.99
CA ASN A 60 -9.22 0.39 -6.13
C ASN A 60 -8.69 -0.96 -5.64
N LEU A 61 -9.48 -2.00 -5.85
CA LEU A 61 -9.14 -3.32 -5.32
C LEU A 61 -7.93 -3.97 -6.01
N VAL A 62 -7.69 -3.64 -7.28
CA VAL A 62 -6.52 -4.17 -7.98
C VAL A 62 -5.24 -3.56 -7.39
N ARG A 63 -5.23 -2.25 -7.15
CA ARG A 63 -4.09 -1.61 -6.51
C ARG A 63 -3.90 -2.10 -5.08
N ALA A 64 -5.01 -2.29 -4.35
CA ALA A 64 -4.94 -2.85 -3.02
C ALA A 64 -4.26 -4.21 -3.05
N MET A 65 -4.65 -5.08 -3.98
CA MET A 65 -4.04 -6.40 -4.09
C MET A 65 -2.57 -6.32 -4.47
N MET A 66 -2.19 -5.39 -5.35
CA MET A 66 -0.79 -5.17 -5.69
C MET A 66 0.03 -4.86 -4.44
N TRP A 67 -0.42 -3.88 -3.65
CA TRP A 67 0.32 -3.49 -2.46
C TRP A 67 0.34 -4.58 -1.39
N PHE A 68 -0.79 -5.29 -1.20
CA PHE A 68 -0.81 -6.42 -0.25
C PHE A 68 0.14 -7.53 -0.71
N THR A 69 0.24 -7.78 -2.01
CA THR A 69 1.17 -8.77 -2.52
C THR A 69 2.61 -8.40 -2.19
N LEU A 70 2.99 -7.15 -2.43
CA LEU A 70 4.33 -6.68 -2.12
C LEU A 70 4.60 -6.70 -0.62
N SER A 71 3.63 -6.28 0.18
CA SER A 71 3.76 -6.28 1.63
C SER A 71 3.92 -7.71 2.17
N ALA A 72 3.16 -8.65 1.65
CA ALA A 72 3.24 -10.05 2.09
C ALA A 72 4.63 -10.62 1.85
N GLU A 73 5.29 -10.19 0.77
CA GLU A 73 6.62 -10.66 0.45
C GLU A 73 7.68 -10.19 1.43
N THR A 74 7.39 -9.12 2.18
CA THR A 74 8.29 -8.65 3.24
C THR A 74 7.98 -9.27 4.58
N GLY A 75 7.00 -10.18 4.65
CA GLY A 75 6.68 -10.89 5.87
C GLY A 75 5.55 -10.30 6.70
N VAL A 76 4.80 -9.32 6.16
CA VAL A 76 3.65 -8.76 6.88
C VAL A 76 2.49 -9.74 6.79
N GLY A 77 2.18 -10.40 7.89
CA GLY A 77 1.18 -11.49 7.90
C GLY A 77 -0.22 -11.06 7.53
N GLY A 78 -0.65 -9.88 7.98
CA GLY A 78 -1.98 -9.36 7.63
C GLY A 78 -2.17 -9.15 6.14
N ALA A 79 -1.07 -8.85 5.42
CA ALA A 79 -1.14 -8.62 3.99
C ALA A 79 -1.54 -9.88 3.23
N ALA A 80 -1.00 -11.03 3.62
CA ALA A 80 -1.37 -12.29 3.00
C ALA A 80 -2.84 -12.63 3.21
N LYS A 81 -3.35 -12.35 4.41
CA LYS A 81 -4.77 -12.57 4.71
C LYS A 81 -5.65 -11.68 3.86
N ASN A 82 -5.29 -10.40 3.74
CA ASN A 82 -6.09 -9.45 2.96
C ASN A 82 -6.05 -9.79 1.48
N ARG A 83 -4.90 -10.26 1.00
CA ARG A 83 -4.80 -10.70 -0.39
C ARG A 83 -5.74 -11.88 -0.65
N ALA A 84 -5.81 -12.82 0.29
CA ALA A 84 -6.70 -13.96 0.15
C ALA A 84 -8.17 -13.53 0.11
N VAL A 85 -8.55 -12.56 0.94
CA VAL A 85 -9.91 -12.02 0.91
C VAL A 85 -10.20 -11.39 -0.45
N LEU A 86 -9.26 -10.58 -0.97
CA LEU A 86 -9.45 -9.92 -2.25
C LEU A 86 -9.52 -10.90 -3.41
N SER A 87 -8.82 -12.03 -3.32
CA SER A 87 -8.84 -13.02 -4.41
C SER A 87 -10.25 -13.57 -4.64
N ARG A 88 -11.11 -13.50 -3.62
CA ARG A 88 -12.51 -13.93 -3.77
C ARG A 88 -13.36 -12.86 -4.43
N ALA A 89 -12.98 -11.60 -4.30
CA ALA A 89 -13.74 -10.49 -4.85
C ALA A 89 -13.31 -10.11 -6.26
N LEU A 90 -12.09 -10.47 -6.65
CA LEU A 90 -11.52 -10.08 -7.94
C LEU A 90 -11.62 -11.24 -8.93
N SER A 91 -11.85 -10.90 -10.19
CA SER A 91 -11.82 -11.89 -11.26
C SER A 91 -10.39 -12.42 -11.44
N ALA A 92 -10.26 -13.55 -12.14
CA ALA A 92 -8.95 -14.10 -12.46
C ALA A 92 -8.10 -13.10 -13.25
N GLU A 93 -8.74 -12.36 -14.15
CA GLU A 93 -8.07 -11.34 -14.95
C GLU A 93 -7.57 -10.19 -14.08
N GLN A 94 -8.39 -9.72 -13.15
CA GLN A 94 -7.98 -8.66 -12.22
C GLN A 94 -6.83 -9.14 -11.32
N GLN A 95 -6.88 -10.37 -10.86
CA GLN A 95 -5.80 -10.93 -10.06
C GLN A 95 -4.51 -11.01 -10.86
N ALA A 96 -4.58 -11.42 -12.13
CA ALA A 96 -3.42 -11.47 -13.00
C ALA A 96 -2.85 -10.05 -13.21
N GLN A 97 -3.73 -9.06 -13.37
CA GLN A 97 -3.31 -7.68 -13.51
C GLN A 97 -2.55 -7.20 -12.26
N ALA A 98 -3.08 -7.51 -11.08
CA ALA A 98 -2.44 -7.12 -9.83
C ALA A 98 -1.06 -7.77 -9.69
N ARG A 99 -0.94 -9.05 -10.07
CA ARG A 99 0.35 -9.74 -10.02
C ARG A 99 1.35 -9.12 -10.98
N ALA A 100 0.91 -8.78 -12.18
CA ALA A 100 1.78 -8.13 -13.16
C ALA A 100 2.25 -6.77 -12.67
N MET A 101 1.36 -6.00 -12.04
CA MET A 101 1.71 -4.70 -11.46
C MET A 101 2.71 -4.86 -10.33
N ALA A 102 2.54 -5.87 -9.48
CA ALA A 102 3.48 -6.12 -8.39
C ALA A 102 4.86 -6.49 -8.93
N LEU A 103 4.91 -7.34 -9.95
CA LEU A 103 6.18 -7.72 -10.57
C LEU A 103 6.89 -6.51 -11.15
N ALA A 104 6.17 -5.68 -11.90
CA ALA A 104 6.72 -4.47 -12.49
C ALA A 104 7.21 -3.51 -11.41
N CYS A 105 6.47 -3.41 -10.32
CA CYS A 105 6.85 -2.56 -9.20
C CYS A 105 8.18 -3.01 -8.60
N ARG A 106 8.34 -4.31 -8.36
CA ARG A 106 9.59 -4.84 -7.83
C ARG A 106 10.76 -4.57 -8.77
N GLN A 107 10.53 -4.72 -10.08
CA GLN A 107 11.57 -4.50 -11.07
C GLN A 107 12.02 -3.05 -11.12
N ARG A 108 11.16 -2.13 -10.71
CA ARG A 108 11.48 -0.70 -10.63
C ARG A 108 11.96 -0.28 -9.25
N ALA A 109 12.27 -1.23 -8.39
CA ALA A 109 12.68 -0.98 -7.01
C ALA A 109 11.59 -0.17 -6.27
N PHE A 110 10.33 -0.50 -6.51
CA PHE A 110 9.13 0.10 -5.90
C PHE A 110 8.87 1.54 -6.31
N LYS A 111 9.49 2.03 -7.38
CA LYS A 111 9.25 3.39 -7.86
C LYS A 111 8.23 3.38 -8.97
N ASP A 112 7.38 4.41 -8.97
CA ASP A 112 6.37 4.61 -10.02
C ASP A 112 5.49 3.37 -10.19
N CYS A 113 5.08 2.80 -9.09
CA CYS A 113 4.30 1.55 -9.11
C CYS A 113 2.84 1.77 -9.42
N GLU A 114 2.36 3.00 -9.23
CA GLU A 114 0.97 3.32 -9.51
C GLU A 114 0.90 4.13 -10.79
N PRO A 115 0.11 3.68 -11.76
CA PRO A 115 -0.03 4.40 -13.01
C PRO A 115 -0.74 5.72 -12.86
#